data_4189285d2a567e4acb32515bc0377684
#
_entry.id   4189285d2a567e4acb32515bc0377684
#
_cell.length_a   1.000
_cell.length_b   1.000
_cell.length_c   1.000
_cell.angle_alpha   90.00
_cell.angle_beta   90.00
_cell.angle_gamma   90.00
#
_symmetry.space_group_name_H-M   'P 1'
#
loop_
_entity.id
_entity.type
_entity.pdbx_description
1 polymer ?
#
loop_
_entity_poly.entity_id
_entity_poly.type
_entity_poly.pdbx_seq_one_letter_code
_entity_poly.pdbx_strand_id
1 'polypeptide(L)'
;KQRFVMMTLLSVFIPCGAQLAVMLSLIPQYTGFIVLYLLAGFFVFGAILNRLVPGSSPELIVDVPPLREPRVGNIATKLTLRTREFFKSAVPFVLLGVGIINVLYIGGAIEWLATVLQPVLTGWFGVPTDTIPALVAGFLRKDLAVAQLSAISMTPFQTVMSVIMVSIYFPCLATFAMLIKEGRKTGGVVRMLGGALATLVAALFLWGGLFHLGGMLLGVA
;
A
#
# COMPACT_ATOMS: atom_id res chain seq x y z
N LYS A 1 -20.14 0.32 10.41
CA LYS A 1 -19.03 -0.65 10.42
C LYS A 1 -18.55 -0.98 8.99
N GLN A 2 -19.44 -1.32 8.04
CA GLN A 2 -19.07 -1.68 6.67
C GLN A 2 -18.38 -0.53 5.91
N ARG A 3 -18.86 0.71 6.03
CA ARG A 3 -18.22 1.89 5.40
C ARG A 3 -16.83 2.19 5.96
N PHE A 4 -16.63 1.94 7.24
CA PHE A 4 -15.30 2.09 7.84
C PHE A 4 -14.32 1.08 7.21
N VAL A 5 -14.73 -0.17 7.05
CA VAL A 5 -13.94 -1.20 6.34
C VAL A 5 -13.63 -0.74 4.92
N MET A 6 -14.63 -0.21 4.21
CA MET A 6 -14.47 0.29 2.85
C MET A 6 -13.44 1.42 2.76
N MET A 7 -13.50 2.41 3.67
CA MET A 7 -12.52 3.50 3.71
C MET A 7 -11.10 3.00 4.01
N THR A 8 -10.99 2.01 4.90
CA THR A 8 -9.69 1.40 5.23
C THR A 8 -9.13 0.63 4.03
N LEU A 9 -9.97 -0.06 3.25
CA LEU A 9 -9.56 -0.75 2.04
C LEU A 9 -9.09 0.23 0.95
N LEU A 10 -9.79 1.33 0.79
CA LEU A 10 -9.43 2.37 -0.17
C LEU A 10 -8.14 3.11 0.18
N SER A 11 -7.76 3.16 1.47
CA SER A 11 -6.53 3.82 1.90
C SER A 11 -5.25 3.19 1.30
N VAL A 12 -5.35 1.99 0.75
CA VAL A 12 -4.25 1.30 0.07
C VAL A 12 -3.80 2.04 -1.20
N PHE A 13 -4.71 2.73 -1.88
CA PHE A 13 -4.38 3.52 -3.08
C PHE A 13 -3.64 4.82 -2.76
N ILE A 14 -3.62 5.24 -1.49
CA ILE A 14 -2.96 6.48 -1.09
C ILE A 14 -1.52 6.16 -0.70
N PRO A 15 -0.51 6.65 -1.45
CA PRO A 15 0.89 6.45 -1.10
C PRO A 15 1.19 7.14 0.24
N CYS A 16 1.96 6.47 1.09
CA CYS A 16 2.38 7.07 2.37
C CYS A 16 3.43 8.18 2.14
N GLY A 17 3.59 9.06 3.12
CA GLY A 17 4.53 10.17 3.02
C GLY A 17 5.97 9.75 2.75
N ALA A 18 6.43 8.65 3.34
CA ALA A 18 7.76 8.09 3.07
C ALA A 18 7.90 7.64 1.62
N GLN A 19 6.89 6.95 1.08
CA GLN A 19 6.87 6.51 -0.31
C GLN A 19 6.88 7.71 -1.28
N LEU A 20 6.09 8.74 -1.01
CA LEU A 20 6.09 9.97 -1.82
C LEU A 20 7.46 10.66 -1.80
N ALA A 21 8.10 10.75 -0.65
CA ALA A 21 9.43 11.37 -0.53
C ALA A 21 10.46 10.63 -1.38
N VAL A 22 10.47 9.29 -1.36
CA VAL A 22 11.38 8.48 -2.17
C VAL A 22 11.06 8.60 -3.66
N MET A 23 9.79 8.57 -4.05
CA MET A 23 9.38 8.79 -5.44
C MET A 23 9.84 10.14 -5.99
N LEU A 24 9.67 11.21 -5.19
CA LEU A 24 10.10 12.56 -5.57
C LEU A 24 11.62 12.68 -5.69
N SER A 25 12.37 11.94 -4.89
CA SER A 25 13.83 11.96 -4.91
C SER A 25 14.44 11.15 -6.06
N LEU A 26 13.86 9.98 -6.38
CA LEU A 26 14.47 9.02 -7.31
C LEU A 26 13.86 9.08 -8.71
N ILE A 27 12.55 9.33 -8.81
CA ILE A 27 11.81 9.35 -10.07
C ILE A 27 10.89 10.57 -10.19
N PRO A 28 11.39 11.80 -9.98
CA PRO A 28 10.56 13.00 -9.91
C PRO A 28 9.71 13.22 -11.16
N GLN A 29 10.22 12.87 -12.34
CA GLN A 29 9.54 13.05 -13.62
C GLN A 29 8.25 12.22 -13.75
N TYR A 30 8.14 11.08 -13.07
CA TYR A 30 6.97 10.19 -13.14
C TYR A 30 6.07 10.28 -11.91
N THR A 31 6.54 10.89 -10.82
CA THR A 31 5.80 10.91 -9.55
C THR A 31 4.42 11.54 -9.67
N GLY A 32 4.31 12.67 -10.36
CA GLY A 32 3.02 13.35 -10.56
C GLY A 32 2.02 12.46 -11.32
N PHE A 33 2.47 11.79 -12.37
CA PHE A 33 1.64 10.86 -13.12
C PHE A 33 1.19 9.66 -12.26
N ILE A 34 2.12 9.04 -11.51
CA ILE A 34 1.82 7.89 -10.64
C ILE A 34 0.79 8.27 -9.58
N VAL A 35 0.98 9.41 -8.91
CA VAL A 35 0.03 9.89 -7.88
C VAL A 35 -1.35 10.15 -8.48
N LEU A 36 -1.42 10.80 -9.65
CA LEU A 36 -2.70 11.05 -10.33
C LEU A 36 -3.40 9.74 -10.72
N TYR A 37 -2.64 8.77 -11.24
CA TYR A 37 -3.15 7.46 -11.60
C TYR A 37 -3.69 6.70 -10.37
N LEU A 38 -2.98 6.71 -9.26
CA LEU A 38 -3.43 6.10 -8.00
C LEU A 38 -4.68 6.78 -7.44
N LEU A 39 -4.76 8.11 -7.51
CA LEU A 39 -5.97 8.85 -7.12
C LEU A 39 -7.16 8.51 -8.00
N ALA A 40 -6.97 8.38 -9.31
CA ALA A 40 -8.03 7.93 -10.20
C ALA A 40 -8.51 6.52 -9.80
N GLY A 41 -7.60 5.59 -9.48
CA GLY A 41 -7.94 4.27 -8.94
C GLY A 41 -8.75 4.36 -7.65
N PHE A 42 -8.34 5.22 -6.72
CA PHE A 42 -9.07 5.45 -5.48
C PHE A 42 -10.53 5.84 -5.73
N PHE A 43 -10.79 6.79 -6.63
CA PHE A 43 -12.16 7.22 -6.96
C PHE A 43 -12.96 6.13 -7.68
N VAL A 44 -12.37 5.45 -8.64
CA VAL A 44 -13.03 4.37 -9.40
C VAL A 44 -13.40 3.21 -8.47
N PHE A 45 -12.44 2.69 -7.70
CA PHE A 45 -12.72 1.61 -6.75
C PHE A 45 -13.65 2.07 -5.62
N GLY A 46 -13.55 3.32 -5.18
CA GLY A 46 -14.47 3.91 -4.23
C GLY A 46 -15.90 3.93 -4.73
N ALA A 47 -16.12 4.31 -5.98
CA ALA A 47 -17.45 4.30 -6.60
C ALA A 47 -18.00 2.88 -6.74
N ILE A 48 -17.16 1.92 -7.16
CA ILE A 48 -17.53 0.50 -7.28
C ILE A 48 -17.91 -0.08 -5.91
N LEU A 49 -17.05 0.10 -4.91
CA LEU A 49 -17.30 -0.40 -3.55
C LEU A 49 -18.54 0.25 -2.92
N ASN A 50 -18.79 1.53 -3.20
CA ASN A 50 -20.00 2.22 -2.69
C ASN A 50 -21.27 1.64 -3.27
N ARG A 51 -21.25 1.10 -4.50
CA ARG A 51 -22.39 0.41 -5.11
C ARG A 51 -22.55 -1.02 -4.60
N LEU A 52 -21.43 -1.72 -4.33
CA LEU A 52 -21.44 -3.12 -3.90
C LEU A 52 -21.75 -3.28 -2.41
N VAL A 53 -21.40 -2.29 -1.59
CA VAL A 53 -21.56 -2.37 -0.12
C VAL A 53 -22.74 -1.50 0.30
N PRO A 54 -23.94 -2.07 0.50
CA PRO A 54 -25.08 -1.33 0.99
C PRO A 54 -24.86 -0.82 2.41
N GLY A 55 -25.06 0.45 2.64
CA GLY A 55 -24.94 1.06 3.97
C GLY A 55 -25.45 2.49 3.99
N SER A 56 -26.25 2.84 4.99
CA SER A 56 -26.61 4.23 5.27
C SER A 56 -25.40 4.99 5.83
N SER A 57 -25.15 6.20 5.35
CA SER A 57 -24.27 7.13 6.08
C SER A 57 -24.92 7.48 7.39
N PRO A 58 -24.31 7.26 8.55
CA PRO A 58 -24.76 7.98 9.73
C PRO A 58 -24.57 9.47 9.40
N GLU A 59 -25.58 10.26 9.64
CA GLU A 59 -25.45 11.71 9.63
C GLU A 59 -24.40 12.03 10.69
N LEU A 60 -23.23 12.46 10.26
CA LEU A 60 -22.18 12.93 11.15
C LEU A 60 -22.61 14.34 11.60
N ILE A 61 -23.36 14.39 12.67
CA ILE A 61 -23.47 15.61 13.46
C ILE A 61 -22.11 15.76 14.15
N VAL A 62 -21.18 16.40 13.46
CA VAL A 62 -19.88 16.77 14.05
C VAL A 62 -20.11 18.12 14.73
N ASP A 63 -20.26 18.12 16.03
CA ASP A 63 -20.08 19.34 16.82
C ASP A 63 -18.67 19.86 16.54
N VAL A 64 -18.57 20.95 15.81
CA VAL A 64 -17.29 21.61 15.54
C VAL A 64 -16.90 22.34 16.82
N PRO A 65 -15.92 21.82 17.59
CA PRO A 65 -15.51 22.49 18.82
C PRO A 65 -14.91 23.86 18.47
N PRO A 66 -15.12 24.89 19.32
CA PRO A 66 -14.56 26.20 19.09
C PRO A 66 -13.03 26.12 18.96
N LEU A 67 -12.49 26.86 18.00
CA LEU A 67 -11.05 26.98 17.79
C LEU A 67 -10.40 27.51 19.08
N ARG A 68 -9.56 26.70 19.71
CA ARG A 68 -8.78 27.08 20.88
C ARG A 68 -7.31 27.20 20.49
N GLU A 69 -6.63 28.16 21.10
CA GLU A 69 -5.20 28.32 20.93
C GLU A 69 -4.44 27.03 21.34
N PRO A 70 -3.47 26.58 20.53
CA PRO A 70 -2.72 25.36 20.82
C PRO A 70 -1.86 25.55 22.07
N ARG A 71 -2.12 24.81 23.14
CA ARG A 71 -1.30 24.80 24.36
C ARG A 71 -0.14 23.82 24.17
N VAL A 72 1.08 24.31 24.32
CA VAL A 72 2.32 23.53 24.18
C VAL A 72 2.30 22.25 25.02
N GLY A 73 1.79 22.33 26.26
CA GLY A 73 1.66 21.15 27.14
C GLY A 73 0.76 20.05 26.55
N ASN A 74 -0.36 20.41 25.93
CA ASN A 74 -1.26 19.46 25.30
C ASN A 74 -0.63 18.82 24.05
N ILE A 75 0.13 19.61 23.29
CA ILE A 75 0.85 19.12 22.12
C ILE A 75 1.94 18.15 22.55
N ALA A 76 2.75 18.52 23.55
CA ALA A 76 3.82 17.65 24.08
C ALA A 76 3.26 16.32 24.63
N THR A 77 2.17 16.37 25.38
CA THR A 77 1.52 15.16 25.90
C THR A 77 1.00 14.26 24.77
N LYS A 78 0.30 14.85 23.78
CA LYS A 78 -0.18 14.08 22.61
C LYS A 78 0.97 13.48 21.81
N LEU A 79 2.04 14.25 21.59
CA LEU A 79 3.22 13.79 20.87
C LEU A 79 3.87 12.61 21.60
N THR A 80 4.11 12.75 22.90
CA THR A 80 4.73 11.71 23.73
C THR A 80 3.88 10.41 23.73
N LEU A 81 2.56 10.54 23.90
CA LEU A 81 1.65 9.39 23.87
C LEU A 81 1.69 8.69 22.51
N ARG A 82 1.62 9.44 21.41
CA ARG A 82 1.68 8.89 20.04
C ARG A 82 3.01 8.23 19.74
N THR A 83 4.11 8.88 20.13
CA THR A 83 5.46 8.34 19.97
C THR A 83 5.64 7.05 20.77
N ARG A 84 5.19 7.03 22.01
CA ARG A 84 5.25 5.83 22.86
C ARG A 84 4.41 4.68 22.29
N GLU A 85 3.20 4.96 21.81
CA GLU A 85 2.35 3.95 21.17
C GLU A 85 3.02 3.40 19.89
N PHE A 86 3.64 4.27 19.09
CA PHE A 86 4.38 3.87 17.91
C PHE A 86 5.53 2.92 18.26
N PHE A 87 6.40 3.30 19.21
CA PHE A 87 7.50 2.45 19.64
C PHE A 87 7.04 1.11 20.23
N LYS A 88 5.97 1.12 21.02
CA LYS A 88 5.44 -0.12 21.60
C LYS A 88 4.73 -1.04 20.60
N SER A 89 4.10 -0.48 19.58
CA SER A 89 3.28 -1.27 18.66
C SER A 89 3.99 -1.53 17.32
N ALA A 90 4.55 -0.51 16.67
CA ALA A 90 5.09 -0.66 15.34
C ALA A 90 6.51 -1.26 15.32
N VAL A 91 7.38 -0.84 16.24
CA VAL A 91 8.78 -1.30 16.25
C VAL A 91 8.91 -2.81 16.46
N PRO A 92 8.25 -3.46 17.44
CA PRO A 92 8.34 -4.91 17.60
C PRO A 92 7.84 -5.67 16.38
N PHE A 93 6.75 -5.19 15.74
CA PHE A 93 6.24 -5.81 14.53
C PHE A 93 7.20 -5.68 13.34
N VAL A 94 7.84 -4.54 13.19
CA VAL A 94 8.85 -4.34 12.13
C VAL A 94 10.06 -5.24 12.37
N LEU A 95 10.57 -5.32 13.59
CA LEU A 95 11.71 -6.18 13.93
C LEU A 95 11.40 -7.66 13.70
N LEU A 96 10.22 -8.13 14.12
CA LEU A 96 9.76 -9.49 13.85
C LEU A 96 9.63 -9.74 12.35
N GLY A 97 9.05 -8.80 11.60
CA GLY A 97 8.91 -8.92 10.16
C GLY A 97 10.25 -9.01 9.43
N VAL A 98 11.20 -8.16 9.79
CA VAL A 98 12.57 -8.22 9.26
C VAL A 98 13.22 -9.57 9.58
N GLY A 99 13.06 -10.05 10.81
CA GLY A 99 13.58 -11.36 11.22
C GLY A 99 12.99 -12.50 10.38
N ILE A 100 11.66 -12.52 10.21
CA ILE A 100 10.98 -13.54 9.41
C ILE A 100 11.46 -13.54 7.96
N ILE A 101 11.57 -12.34 7.32
CA ILE A 101 12.01 -12.25 5.93
C ILE A 101 13.47 -12.67 5.77
N ASN A 102 14.34 -12.34 6.72
CA ASN A 102 15.73 -12.83 6.68
C ASN A 102 15.79 -14.36 6.76
N VAL A 103 14.98 -14.98 7.61
CA VAL A 103 14.90 -16.44 7.69
C VAL A 103 14.39 -17.04 6.38
N LEU A 104 13.35 -16.46 5.77
CA LEU A 104 12.81 -16.90 4.48
C LEU A 104 13.83 -16.71 3.33
N TYR A 105 14.62 -15.65 3.39
CA TYR A 105 15.69 -15.40 2.41
C TYR A 105 16.78 -16.47 2.50
N ILE A 106 17.27 -16.76 3.71
CA ILE A 106 18.28 -17.81 3.95
C ILE A 106 17.74 -19.21 3.60
N GLY A 107 16.43 -19.43 3.81
CA GLY A 107 15.76 -20.69 3.49
C GLY A 107 15.44 -20.92 2.01
N GLY A 108 15.79 -19.98 1.10
CA GLY A 108 15.51 -20.08 -0.34
C GLY A 108 14.02 -19.94 -0.71
N ALA A 109 13.16 -19.57 0.26
CA ALA A 109 11.73 -19.44 0.03
C ALA A 109 11.41 -18.26 -0.90
N ILE A 110 12.27 -17.24 -0.93
CA ILE A 110 12.09 -16.07 -1.79
C ILE A 110 12.39 -16.43 -3.26
N GLU A 111 13.40 -17.24 -3.54
CA GLU A 111 13.70 -17.73 -4.88
C GLU A 111 12.58 -18.65 -5.39
N TRP A 112 12.06 -19.52 -4.54
CA TRP A 112 10.91 -20.34 -4.89
C TRP A 112 9.67 -19.48 -5.21
N LEU A 113 9.39 -18.48 -4.37
CA LEU A 113 8.29 -17.53 -4.61
C LEU A 113 8.49 -16.74 -5.91
N ALA A 114 9.73 -16.36 -6.20
CA ALA A 114 10.10 -15.69 -7.43
C ALA A 114 9.76 -16.54 -8.67
N THR A 115 10.11 -17.83 -8.67
CA THR A 115 9.80 -18.73 -9.80
C THR A 115 8.31 -18.92 -10.00
N VAL A 116 7.52 -19.00 -8.93
CA VAL A 116 6.06 -19.14 -9.00
C VAL A 116 5.38 -17.86 -9.51
N LEU A 117 5.88 -16.69 -9.09
CA LEU A 117 5.31 -15.40 -9.48
C LEU A 117 5.79 -14.90 -10.85
N GLN A 118 6.91 -15.42 -11.35
CA GLN A 118 7.52 -15.02 -12.62
C GLN A 118 6.51 -14.93 -13.77
N PRO A 119 5.69 -15.97 -14.09
CA PRO A 119 4.79 -15.91 -15.23
C PRO A 119 3.73 -14.80 -15.12
N VAL A 120 3.33 -14.46 -13.90
CA VAL A 120 2.37 -13.37 -13.65
C VAL A 120 3.05 -12.02 -13.80
N LEU A 121 4.24 -11.85 -13.24
CA LEU A 121 4.96 -10.57 -13.27
C LEU A 121 5.45 -10.22 -14.67
N THR A 122 6.03 -11.17 -15.37
CA THR A 122 6.54 -10.93 -16.73
C THR A 122 5.43 -10.95 -17.78
N GLY A 123 4.46 -11.89 -17.66
CA GLY A 123 3.40 -12.06 -18.65
C GLY A 123 2.27 -11.05 -18.53
N TRP A 124 1.79 -10.79 -17.31
CA TRP A 124 0.64 -9.88 -17.10
C TRP A 124 1.04 -8.43 -16.86
N PHE A 125 2.16 -8.18 -16.21
CA PHE A 125 2.59 -6.83 -15.84
C PHE A 125 3.78 -6.31 -16.65
N GLY A 126 4.46 -7.17 -17.45
CA GLY A 126 5.61 -6.78 -18.25
C GLY A 126 6.83 -6.32 -17.41
N VAL A 127 6.91 -6.75 -16.15
CA VAL A 127 7.94 -6.31 -15.21
C VAL A 127 9.05 -7.36 -15.12
N PRO A 128 10.35 -6.97 -15.11
CA PRO A 128 11.46 -7.90 -15.01
C PRO A 128 11.46 -8.71 -13.70
N THR A 129 11.93 -9.95 -13.76
CA THR A 129 12.03 -10.82 -12.56
C THR A 129 12.92 -10.25 -11.47
N ASP A 130 13.91 -9.42 -11.83
CA ASP A 130 14.84 -8.77 -10.91
C ASP A 130 14.12 -7.80 -9.93
N THR A 131 12.87 -7.46 -10.21
CA THR A 131 12.04 -6.63 -9.30
C THR A 131 11.46 -7.43 -8.13
N ILE A 132 11.49 -8.76 -8.17
CA ILE A 132 10.88 -9.60 -7.13
C ILE A 132 11.49 -9.35 -5.73
N PRO A 133 12.81 -9.25 -5.57
CA PRO A 133 13.40 -8.90 -4.26
C PRO A 133 12.91 -7.55 -3.73
N ALA A 134 12.75 -6.57 -4.62
CA ALA A 134 12.22 -5.26 -4.27
C ALA A 134 10.75 -5.34 -3.83
N LEU A 135 9.93 -6.16 -4.51
CA LEU A 135 8.56 -6.43 -4.10
C LEU A 135 8.49 -7.09 -2.72
N VAL A 136 9.34 -8.05 -2.44
CA VAL A 136 9.40 -8.69 -1.11
C VAL A 136 9.84 -7.69 -0.03
N ALA A 137 10.84 -6.86 -0.31
CA ALA A 137 11.25 -5.80 0.61
C ALA A 137 10.12 -4.77 0.86
N GLY A 138 9.29 -4.53 -0.14
CA GLY A 138 8.12 -3.64 -0.05
C GLY A 138 7.04 -4.12 0.92
N PHE A 139 6.99 -5.40 1.22
CA PHE A 139 6.13 -5.94 2.29
C PHE A 139 6.53 -5.40 3.67
N LEU A 140 7.82 -5.21 3.90
CA LEU A 140 8.31 -4.58 5.13
C LEU A 140 8.08 -3.07 5.09
N ARG A 141 8.60 -2.45 4.05
CA ARG A 141 8.59 -1.00 3.87
C ARG A 141 8.55 -0.66 2.37
N LYS A 142 7.48 -0.04 1.93
CA LYS A 142 7.27 0.34 0.51
C LYS A 142 8.31 1.34 -0.01
N ASP A 143 8.85 2.19 0.85
CA ASP A 143 9.92 3.13 0.51
C ASP A 143 11.22 2.40 0.13
N LEU A 144 11.58 1.32 0.81
CA LEU A 144 12.73 0.50 0.46
C LEU A 144 12.55 -0.18 -0.90
N ALA A 145 11.34 -0.65 -1.22
CA ALA A 145 11.05 -1.23 -2.51
C ALA A 145 11.28 -0.23 -3.66
N VAL A 146 10.75 0.99 -3.52
CA VAL A 146 10.96 2.04 -4.54
C VAL A 146 12.44 2.38 -4.69
N ALA A 147 13.19 2.44 -3.59
CA ALA A 147 14.63 2.67 -3.62
C ALA A 147 15.39 1.55 -4.34
N GLN A 148 15.03 0.29 -4.12
CA GLN A 148 15.64 -0.85 -4.82
C GLN A 148 15.27 -0.87 -6.31
N LEU A 149 14.02 -0.57 -6.64
CA LEU A 149 13.57 -0.51 -8.03
C LEU A 149 14.33 0.54 -8.85
N SER A 150 14.72 1.66 -8.24
CA SER A 150 15.50 2.69 -8.94
C SER A 150 16.92 2.28 -9.29
N ALA A 151 17.47 1.24 -8.65
CA ALA A 151 18.80 0.69 -8.94
C ALA A 151 18.79 -0.35 -10.07
N ILE A 152 17.63 -0.82 -10.50
CA ILE A 152 17.47 -1.81 -11.57
C ILE A 152 17.33 -1.07 -12.90
N SER A 153 18.08 -1.51 -13.92
CA SER A 153 17.95 -0.98 -15.28
C SER A 153 16.63 -1.42 -15.90
N MET A 154 15.66 -0.54 -15.93
CA MET A 154 14.32 -0.76 -16.48
C MET A 154 13.96 0.32 -17.49
N THR A 155 13.07 -0.01 -18.42
CA THR A 155 12.47 1.00 -19.28
C THR A 155 11.62 1.97 -18.44
N PRO A 156 11.38 3.20 -18.90
CA PRO A 156 10.51 4.14 -18.20
C PRO A 156 9.14 3.57 -17.87
N PHE A 157 8.56 2.80 -18.77
CA PHE A 157 7.28 2.13 -18.58
C PHE A 157 7.35 1.08 -17.46
N GLN A 158 8.37 0.22 -17.48
CA GLN A 158 8.60 -0.81 -16.44
C GLN A 158 8.82 -0.17 -15.06
N THR A 159 9.53 0.95 -15.01
CA THR A 159 9.74 1.69 -13.75
C THR A 159 8.41 2.20 -13.18
N VAL A 160 7.61 2.87 -13.99
CA VAL A 160 6.29 3.38 -13.57
C VAL A 160 5.37 2.23 -13.15
N MET A 161 5.34 1.16 -13.95
CA MET A 161 4.52 -0.03 -13.66
C MET A 161 4.92 -0.69 -12.33
N SER A 162 6.21 -0.88 -12.10
CA SER A 162 6.75 -1.47 -10.87
C SER A 162 6.40 -0.63 -9.64
N VAL A 163 6.48 0.70 -9.75
CA VAL A 163 6.14 1.61 -8.65
C VAL A 163 4.63 1.63 -8.38
N ILE A 164 3.79 1.59 -9.43
CA ILE A 164 2.33 1.44 -9.29
C ILE A 164 2.02 0.12 -8.59
N MET A 165 2.65 -0.98 -8.99
CA MET A 165 2.49 -2.28 -8.34
C MET A 165 2.84 -2.23 -6.86
N VAL A 166 4.02 -1.69 -6.51
CA VAL A 166 4.45 -1.53 -5.10
C VAL A 166 3.48 -0.66 -4.31
N SER A 167 2.86 0.32 -4.95
CA SER A 167 1.90 1.20 -4.28
C SER A 167 0.59 0.51 -3.94
N ILE A 168 0.06 -0.29 -4.86
CA ILE A 168 -1.26 -0.94 -4.74
C ILE A 168 -1.13 -2.29 -4.03
N TYR A 169 -0.07 -3.02 -4.32
CA TYR A 169 0.12 -4.36 -3.81
C TYR A 169 0.16 -4.36 -2.26
N PHE A 170 0.28 -5.42 -1.61
CA PHE A 170 0.07 -5.72 -0.20
C PHE A 170 0.35 -4.53 0.77
N PRO A 171 -0.47 -4.31 1.80
CA PRO A 171 -0.19 -3.31 2.82
C PRO A 171 1.12 -3.63 3.54
N CYS A 172 1.95 -2.63 3.80
CA CYS A 172 3.15 -2.80 4.59
C CYS A 172 2.81 -3.34 5.99
N LEU A 173 3.79 -3.94 6.65
CA LEU A 173 3.61 -4.59 7.95
C LEU A 173 2.92 -3.68 8.99
N ALA A 174 3.20 -2.37 8.96
CA ALA A 174 2.54 -1.39 9.83
C ALA A 174 1.03 -1.27 9.53
N THR A 175 0.65 -1.20 8.26
CA THR A 175 -0.76 -1.16 7.85
C THR A 175 -1.47 -2.46 8.19
N PHE A 176 -0.80 -3.60 8.00
CA PHE A 176 -1.32 -4.92 8.34
C PHE A 176 -1.60 -5.04 9.86
N ALA A 177 -0.67 -4.60 10.70
CA ALA A 177 -0.86 -4.55 12.14
C ALA A 177 -2.05 -3.67 12.55
N MET A 178 -2.24 -2.52 11.89
CA MET A 178 -3.39 -1.64 12.11
C MET A 178 -4.70 -2.28 11.67
N LEU A 179 -4.72 -3.01 10.55
CA LEU A 179 -5.89 -3.76 10.08
C LEU A 179 -6.31 -4.83 11.10
N ILE A 180 -5.37 -5.57 11.67
CA ILE A 180 -5.63 -6.55 12.73
C ILE A 180 -6.21 -5.87 13.97
N LYS A 181 -5.58 -4.77 14.42
CA LYS A 181 -6.01 -4.02 15.60
C LYS A 181 -7.45 -3.51 15.44
N GLU A 182 -7.78 -3.00 14.27
CA GLU A 182 -9.12 -2.47 13.98
C GLU A 182 -10.14 -3.59 13.74
N GLY A 183 -9.75 -4.66 13.07
CA GLY A 183 -10.56 -5.86 12.89
C GLY A 183 -10.98 -6.50 14.21
N ARG A 184 -10.10 -6.49 15.23
CA ARG A 184 -10.44 -6.96 16.59
C ARG A 184 -11.53 -6.12 17.24
N LYS A 185 -11.52 -4.80 17.04
CA LYS A 185 -12.56 -3.91 17.61
C LYS A 185 -13.91 -4.08 16.92
N THR A 186 -13.91 -4.39 15.63
CA THR A 186 -15.13 -4.58 14.86
C THR A 186 -15.68 -6.01 14.92
N GLY A 187 -14.96 -6.94 15.57
CA GLY A 187 -15.38 -8.34 15.74
C GLY A 187 -15.31 -9.19 14.47
N GLY A 188 -14.51 -8.79 13.48
CA GLY A 188 -14.43 -9.49 12.20
C GLY A 188 -13.06 -9.43 11.53
N VAL A 189 -11.98 -9.77 12.25
CA VAL A 189 -10.60 -9.74 11.72
C VAL A 189 -10.48 -10.50 10.40
N VAL A 190 -11.01 -11.73 10.34
CA VAL A 190 -10.92 -12.58 9.13
C VAL A 190 -11.65 -11.93 7.94
N ARG A 191 -12.84 -11.36 8.19
CA ARG A 191 -13.61 -10.66 7.15
C ARG A 191 -12.92 -9.41 6.66
N MET A 192 -12.29 -8.67 7.57
CA MET A 192 -11.55 -7.45 7.25
C MET A 192 -10.27 -7.77 6.46
N LEU A 193 -9.49 -8.76 6.89
CA LEU A 193 -8.28 -9.20 6.16
C LEU A 193 -8.62 -9.84 4.81
N GLY A 194 -9.65 -10.69 4.75
CA GLY A 194 -10.11 -11.29 3.51
C GLY A 194 -10.63 -10.26 2.51
N GLY A 195 -11.40 -9.27 2.99
CA GLY A 195 -11.85 -8.15 2.16
C GLY A 195 -10.70 -7.28 1.67
N ALA A 196 -9.71 -7.00 2.53
CA ALA A 196 -8.51 -6.27 2.14
C ALA A 196 -7.73 -7.02 1.05
N LEU A 197 -7.49 -8.31 1.25
CA LEU A 197 -6.78 -9.14 0.28
C LEU A 197 -7.53 -9.21 -1.05
N ALA A 198 -8.83 -9.44 -1.03
CA ALA A 198 -9.66 -9.47 -2.25
C ALA A 198 -9.64 -8.15 -3.00
N THR A 199 -9.75 -7.01 -2.29
CA THR A 199 -9.69 -5.67 -2.90
C THR A 199 -8.31 -5.40 -3.49
N LEU A 200 -7.24 -5.80 -2.82
CA LEU A 200 -5.87 -5.63 -3.30
C LEU A 200 -5.60 -6.45 -4.56
N VAL A 201 -6.01 -7.72 -4.56
CA VAL A 201 -5.86 -8.58 -5.74
C VAL A 201 -6.67 -8.03 -6.90
N ALA A 202 -7.93 -7.65 -6.68
CA ALA A 202 -8.76 -7.03 -7.71
C ALA A 202 -8.16 -5.72 -8.22
N ALA A 203 -7.69 -4.85 -7.34
CA ALA A 203 -7.07 -3.58 -7.71
C ALA A 203 -5.78 -3.79 -8.49
N LEU A 204 -4.94 -4.72 -8.07
CA LEU A 204 -3.68 -5.02 -8.75
C LEU A 204 -3.94 -5.55 -10.16
N PHE A 205 -4.82 -6.56 -10.31
CA PHE A 205 -5.11 -7.16 -11.60
C PHE A 205 -5.87 -6.23 -12.54
N LEU A 206 -6.91 -5.54 -12.05
CA LEU A 206 -7.73 -4.67 -12.89
C LEU A 206 -7.01 -3.36 -13.19
N TRP A 207 -6.48 -2.68 -12.17
CA TRP A 207 -5.89 -1.36 -12.33
C TRP A 207 -4.46 -1.44 -12.89
N GLY A 208 -3.64 -2.36 -12.40
CA GLY A 208 -2.31 -2.64 -12.95
C GLY A 208 -2.39 -3.22 -14.36
N GLY A 209 -3.32 -4.17 -14.60
CA GLY A 209 -3.56 -4.72 -15.93
C GLY A 209 -4.05 -3.69 -16.94
N LEU A 210 -4.93 -2.76 -16.53
CA LEU A 210 -5.38 -1.65 -17.37
C LEU A 210 -4.22 -0.74 -17.79
N PHE A 211 -3.30 -0.47 -16.89
CA PHE A 211 -2.10 0.32 -17.19
C PHE A 211 -1.20 -0.40 -18.21
N HIS A 212 -0.96 -1.70 -18.04
CA HIS A 212 -0.16 -2.50 -18.95
C HIS A 212 -0.78 -2.57 -20.36
N LEU A 213 -2.10 -2.84 -20.43
CA LEU A 213 -2.83 -2.84 -21.70
C LEU A 213 -2.78 -1.47 -22.40
N GLY A 214 -2.93 -0.38 -21.64
CA GLY A 214 -2.76 0.98 -22.16
C GLY A 214 -1.37 1.22 -22.74
N GLY A 215 -0.32 0.73 -22.08
CA GLY A 215 1.05 0.79 -22.55
C GLY A 215 1.27 0.00 -23.84
N MET A 216 0.70 -1.21 -23.94
CA MET A 216 0.75 -2.03 -25.16
C MET A 216 0.06 -1.34 -26.34
N LEU A 217 -1.13 -0.74 -26.13
CA LEU A 217 -1.87 -0.03 -27.16
C LEU A 217 -1.14 1.23 -27.66
N LEU A 218 -0.36 1.87 -26.79
CA LEU A 218 0.45 3.05 -27.11
C LEU A 218 1.84 2.68 -27.68
N GLY A 219 2.19 1.38 -27.72
CA GLY A 219 3.50 0.92 -28.21
C GLY A 219 4.67 1.30 -27.31
N VAL A 220 4.43 1.50 -26.01
CA VAL A 220 5.43 1.93 -25.02
C VAL A 220 5.81 0.79 -24.06
N ALA A 221 5.04 -0.29 -24.05
CA ALA A 221 5.24 -1.46 -23.17
C ALA A 221 6.31 -2.42 -23.71
#